data_4301b2e7c33039c1061613710d48d9a1
#
_entry.id   4301b2e7c33039c1061613710d48d9a1
#
_cell.length_a   1.000
_cell.length_b   1.000
_cell.length_c   1.000
_cell.angle_alpha   90.00
_cell.angle_beta   90.00
_cell.angle_gamma   90.00
#
_symmetry.space_group_name_H-M   'P 1'
#
loop_
_entity.id
_entity.type
_entity.pdbx_description
1 polymer ?
#
loop_
_entity_poly.entity_id
_entity_poly.type
_entity_poly.pdbx_seq_one_letter_code
_entity_poly.pdbx_strand_id
1 'polypeptide(L)' 'MNTAIVYISSDSYVMQTGTSIYSLFENNMHIKKMDTYVISTGISERNKKKLRDIAFRFQRKLDIIDEEKLIEKYEFGGGG' A
#
# COMPACT_ATOMS: atom_id res chain seq x y z
N MET A 1 4.09 18.03 -8.93
CA MET A 1 3.45 17.76 -7.63
C MET A 1 3.44 16.26 -7.36
N ASN A 2 3.85 15.87 -6.16
CA ASN A 2 3.86 14.47 -5.76
C ASN A 2 2.56 14.13 -5.04
N THR A 3 2.00 12.97 -5.40
CA THR A 3 0.78 12.49 -4.77
C THR A 3 1.11 11.25 -3.94
N ALA A 4 0.68 11.24 -2.71
CA ALA A 4 0.85 10.08 -1.84
C ALA A 4 -0.52 9.58 -1.40
N ILE A 5 -0.74 8.30 -1.53
CA ILE A 5 -2.01 7.67 -1.19
C ILE A 5 -1.74 6.53 -0.23
N VAL A 6 -2.52 6.47 0.85
CA VAL A 6 -2.34 5.47 1.90
C VAL A 6 -3.61 4.65 2.05
N TYR A 7 -3.45 3.34 2.01
CA TYR A 7 -4.50 2.38 2.31
C TYR A 7 -4.15 1.64 3.59
N ILE A 8 -5.17 1.25 4.32
CA ILE A 8 -5.01 0.36 5.46
C ILE A 8 -5.84 -0.88 5.15
N SER A 9 -5.21 -2.04 5.20
CA SER A 9 -5.89 -3.27 4.80
C SER A 9 -5.49 -4.47 5.65
N SER A 10 -6.47 -5.30 5.92
CA SER A 10 -6.26 -6.63 6.49
C SER A 10 -6.34 -7.66 5.38
N ASP A 11 -6.02 -8.91 5.73
CA ASP A 11 -6.11 -10.00 4.77
C ASP A 11 -7.55 -10.19 4.27
N SER A 12 -8.53 -9.93 5.14
CA SER A 12 -9.95 -10.05 4.79
C SER A 12 -10.41 -9.04 3.75
N TYR A 13 -9.77 -7.88 3.72
CA TYR A 13 -10.17 -6.79 2.81
C TYR A 13 -9.22 -6.60 1.63
N VAL A 14 -8.27 -7.51 1.46
CA VAL A 14 -7.25 -7.34 0.43
C VAL A 14 -7.82 -7.28 -0.99
N MET A 15 -8.92 -8.01 -1.22
CA MET A 15 -9.56 -7.99 -2.54
C MET A 15 -10.12 -6.61 -2.87
N GLN A 16 -10.82 -6.00 -1.92
CA GLN A 16 -11.37 -4.66 -2.08
C GLN A 16 -10.26 -3.62 -2.22
N THR A 17 -9.22 -3.76 -1.40
CA THR A 17 -8.07 -2.89 -1.47
C THR A 17 -7.39 -2.99 -2.83
N GLY A 18 -7.20 -4.20 -3.32
CA GLY A 18 -6.60 -4.42 -4.64
C GLY A 18 -7.41 -3.81 -5.76
N THR A 19 -8.73 -3.96 -5.69
CA THR A 19 -9.65 -3.37 -6.67
C THR A 19 -9.54 -1.86 -6.65
N SER A 20 -9.50 -1.26 -5.48
CA SER A 20 -9.36 0.20 -5.34
C SER A 20 -8.04 0.68 -5.92
N ILE A 21 -6.96 -0.02 -5.63
CA ILE A 21 -5.63 0.34 -6.14
C ILE A 21 -5.58 0.22 -7.66
N TYR A 22 -6.16 -0.84 -8.19
CA TYR A 22 -6.22 -1.05 -9.63
C TYR A 22 -6.96 0.12 -10.30
N SER A 23 -8.14 0.46 -9.79
CA SER A 23 -8.92 1.59 -10.30
C SER A 23 -8.17 2.90 -10.19
N LEU A 24 -7.49 3.10 -9.07
CA LEU A 24 -6.70 4.30 -8.86
C LEU A 24 -5.62 4.45 -9.93
N PHE A 25 -4.87 3.40 -10.19
CA PHE A 25 -3.80 3.43 -11.17
C PHE A 25 -4.35 3.58 -12.58
N GLU A 26 -5.43 2.86 -12.89
CA GLU A 26 -6.04 2.90 -14.23
C GLU A 26 -6.58 4.29 -14.57
N ASN A 27 -7.21 4.94 -13.59
CA ASN A 27 -7.84 6.24 -13.82
C ASN A 27 -6.87 7.42 -13.67
N ASN A 28 -5.65 7.18 -13.23
CA ASN A 28 -4.69 8.26 -12.97
C ASN A 28 -3.35 8.04 -13.67
N MET A 29 -3.38 7.41 -14.83
CA MET A 29 -2.16 7.10 -15.58
C MET A 29 -1.41 8.35 -16.02
N HIS A 30 -2.10 9.47 -16.10
CA HIS A 30 -1.48 10.75 -16.47
C HIS A 30 -0.65 11.36 -15.34
N ILE A 31 -0.83 10.90 -14.11
CA ILE A 31 -0.04 11.38 -12.98
C ILE A 31 1.29 10.65 -12.97
N LYS A 32 2.38 11.38 -13.15
CA LYS A 32 3.71 10.77 -13.28
C LYS A 32 4.28 10.27 -11.97
N LYS A 33 4.08 11.02 -10.89
CA LYS A 33 4.61 10.64 -9.58
C LYS A 33 3.47 10.40 -8.61
N MET A 34 3.31 9.15 -8.23
CA MET A 34 2.30 8.74 -7.27
C MET A 34 2.92 7.67 -6.38
N ASP A 35 3.03 7.96 -5.11
CA ASP A 35 3.52 7.02 -4.12
C ASP A 35 2.32 6.39 -3.42
N THR A 36 2.25 5.07 -3.45
CA THR A 36 1.15 4.33 -2.84
C THR A 36 1.67 3.49 -1.69
N TYR A 37 1.02 3.59 -0.56
CA TYR A 37 1.38 2.86 0.65
C TYR A 37 0.21 2.02 1.11
N VAL A 38 0.50 0.80 1.52
CA VAL A 38 -0.50 -0.08 2.13
C VAL A 38 -0.01 -0.43 3.53
N ILE A 39 -0.74 -0.01 4.54
CA ILE A 39 -0.45 -0.41 5.91
C ILE A 39 -1.13 -1.75 6.13
N SER A 40 -0.34 -2.78 6.36
CA SER A 40 -0.83 -4.14 6.50
C SER A 40 -1.16 -4.45 7.95
N THR A 41 -2.40 -4.84 8.19
CA THR A 41 -2.84 -5.31 9.51
C THR A 41 -3.01 -6.84 9.45
N GLY A 42 -1.97 -7.52 8.98
CA GLY A 42 -1.98 -8.97 8.89
C GLY A 42 -2.23 -9.53 7.50
N ILE A 43 -1.87 -8.79 6.46
CA ILE A 43 -1.98 -9.31 5.09
C ILE A 43 -0.96 -10.43 4.90
N SER A 44 -1.41 -11.57 4.35
CA SER A 44 -0.51 -12.69 4.07
C SER A 44 0.49 -12.35 2.98
N GLU A 45 1.61 -13.03 2.95
CA GLU A 45 2.64 -12.82 1.93
C GLU A 45 2.08 -13.08 0.52
N ARG A 46 1.21 -14.06 0.40
CA ARG A 46 0.54 -14.38 -0.86
C ARG A 46 -0.27 -13.19 -1.37
N ASN A 47 -1.03 -12.56 -0.49
CA ASN A 47 -1.86 -11.41 -0.87
C ASN A 47 -1.05 -10.13 -1.02
N LYS A 48 0.04 -9.98 -0.27
CA LYS A 48 0.98 -8.88 -0.50
C LYS A 48 1.55 -8.93 -1.91
N LYS A 49 1.89 -10.14 -2.36
CA LYS A 49 2.39 -10.34 -3.72
C LYS A 49 1.37 -9.91 -4.76
N LYS A 50 0.09 -10.22 -4.54
CA LYS A 50 -0.98 -9.80 -5.46
C LYS A 50 -1.05 -8.29 -5.58
N LEU A 51 -0.92 -7.58 -4.48
CA LEU A 51 -0.92 -6.12 -4.49
C LEU A 51 0.30 -5.57 -5.24
N ARG A 52 1.47 -6.15 -5.00
CA ARG A 52 2.68 -5.74 -5.70
C ARG A 52 2.60 -6.01 -7.19
N ASP A 53 1.95 -7.11 -7.59
CA ASP A 53 1.76 -7.44 -9.00
C ASP A 53 0.91 -6.39 -9.71
N ILE A 54 -0.09 -5.84 -9.03
CA ILE A 54 -0.91 -4.76 -9.58
C ILE A 54 -0.03 -3.53 -9.86
N ALA A 55 0.77 -3.15 -8.88
CA ALA A 55 1.65 -2.00 -9.02
C ALA A 55 2.68 -2.22 -10.14
N PHE A 56 3.23 -3.41 -10.21
CA PHE A 56 4.19 -3.77 -11.25
C PHE A 56 3.56 -3.65 -12.64
N ARG A 57 2.32 -4.09 -12.77
CA ARG A 57 1.58 -4.03 -14.04
C ARG A 57 1.45 -2.60 -14.54
N PHE A 58 1.24 -1.66 -13.63
CA PHE A 58 1.09 -0.24 -13.99
C PHE A 58 2.39 0.54 -13.87
N GLN A 59 3.49 -0.14 -13.55
CA GLN A 59 4.79 0.49 -13.32
C GLN A 59 4.69 1.59 -12.25
N ARG A 60 3.94 1.29 -11.20
CA ARG A 60 3.74 2.20 -10.08
C ARG A 60 4.48 1.71 -8.85
N LYS A 61 4.86 2.66 -8.01
CA LYS A 61 5.49 2.38 -6.74
C LYS A 61 4.42 2.03 -5.71
N LEU A 62 4.62 0.93 -5.00
CA LEU A 62 3.72 0.52 -3.92
C LEU A 62 4.55 -0.09 -2.82
N ASP A 63 4.47 0.50 -1.64
CA ASP A 63 5.16 0.00 -0.45
C ASP A 63 4.13 -0.56 0.52
N ILE A 64 4.40 -1.77 1.02
CA ILE A 64 3.55 -2.40 2.01
C ILE A 64 4.30 -2.36 3.34
N ILE A 65 3.69 -1.74 4.33
CA ILE A 65 4.28 -1.54 5.65
C ILE A 65 3.46 -2.30 6.67
N ASP A 66 4.10 -3.19 7.42
CA ASP A 66 3.40 -3.90 8.48
C ASP A 66 3.10 -2.95 9.65
N GLU A 67 1.88 -2.98 10.12
CA GLU A 67 1.43 -2.13 11.23
C GLU A 67 2.32 -2.31 12.45
N GLU A 68 2.73 -3.54 12.74
CA GLU A 68 3.61 -3.84 13.86
C GLU A 68 4.92 -3.05 13.81
N LYS A 69 5.50 -2.96 12.64
CA LYS A 69 6.75 -2.23 12.46
C LYS A 69 6.55 -0.74 12.63
N LEU A 70 5.40 -0.25 12.22
CA LEU A 70 5.06 1.16 12.35
C LEU A 70 4.90 1.53 13.82
N ILE A 71 4.18 0.69 14.58
CA ILE A 71 3.97 0.88 16.01
C ILE A 71 5.31 0.80 16.75
N GLU A 72 6.12 -0.19 16.44
CA GLU A 72 7.45 -0.34 17.02
C GLU A 72 8.29 0.91 16.84
N LYS A 73 8.30 1.42 15.62
CA LYS A 73 9.07 2.60 15.30
C LYS A 73 8.62 3.81 16.09
N TYR A 74 7.32 4.00 16.23
CA TYR A 74 6.79 5.14 16.95
C TYR A 74 6.94 5.01 18.47
N GLU A 75 6.83 3.81 19.01
CA GLU A 75 7.03 3.59 20.44
C GLU A 75 8.46 3.86 20.86
N PHE A 76 9.42 3.44 20.07
CA PHE A 76 10.83 3.65 20.39
C PHE A 76 11.30 5.05 20.01
N GLY A 77 10.80 5.59 18.91
CA GLY A 77 11.20 6.91 18.46
C GLY A 77 10.44 8.05 19.12
N GLY A 78 9.17 7.81 19.37
CA GLY A 78 8.29 8.84 19.93
C GLY A 78 8.28 8.90 21.45
N GLY A 79 8.71 7.84 22.09
CA GLY A 79 8.78 7.79 23.54
C GLY A 79 9.94 8.56 24.12
N GLY A 80 10.77 9.04 23.25
CA GLY A 80 11.91 9.84 23.66
C GLY A 80 11.51 11.23 24.07
#